data_e9ba99387d73a423eea59a3c5be6e445
#
_entry.id   e9ba99387d73a423eea59a3c5be6e445
#
_cell.length_a   1.000
_cell.length_b   1.000
_cell.length_c   1.000
_cell.angle_alpha   90.00
_cell.angle_beta   90.00
_cell.angle_gamma   90.00
#
_symmetry.space_group_name_H-M   'P 1'
#
loop_
_entity.id
_entity.type
_entity.pdbx_description
1 polymer ?
#
loop_
_entity_poly.entity_id
_entity_poly.type
_entity_poly.pdbx_seq_one_letter_code
_entity_poly.pdbx_strand_id
1 'polypeptide(L)'
;MITFSSVTKAFGSLVVLRDLSLTLAPGTVTAVLGANGSGKTTLGRLLLGLDSPTSGSIDGLAGLRGAAVFQDNRLAPHLTAVGNVRLVLPRSGSRAFVEDELRAVGLVGESLRKPVRSLSGGQRRRVAIVRGVLAPSDVLVLDEPFTGLDTDAKAATLAWVRSRLDGRTTLLITHDPAEATSFSATVLRLPPP
;
A
#
# COMPACT_ATOMS: atom_id res chain seq x y z
N MET A 1 -2.50 -14.69 11.27
CA MET A 1 -2.81 -15.38 9.99
C MET A 1 -4.18 -14.90 9.54
N ILE A 2 -4.30 -14.47 8.28
CA ILE A 2 -5.57 -13.99 7.70
C ILE A 2 -5.96 -14.97 6.61
N THR A 3 -7.20 -15.47 6.65
CA THR A 3 -7.68 -16.51 5.72
C THR A 3 -8.95 -16.04 5.02
N PHE A 4 -8.92 -16.09 3.69
CA PHE A 4 -10.07 -15.94 2.81
C PHE A 4 -10.58 -17.33 2.45
N SER A 5 -11.84 -17.62 2.72
CA SER A 5 -12.48 -18.92 2.47
C SER A 5 -13.62 -18.74 1.46
N SER A 6 -13.41 -19.23 0.23
CA SER A 6 -14.38 -19.16 -0.88
C SER A 6 -15.01 -17.79 -1.07
N VAL A 7 -14.17 -16.73 -0.98
CA VAL A 7 -14.62 -15.34 -1.04
C VAL A 7 -15.05 -14.96 -2.45
N THR A 8 -16.30 -14.54 -2.58
CA THR A 8 -16.82 -13.91 -3.79
C THR A 8 -17.17 -12.46 -3.50
N LYS A 9 -16.80 -11.55 -4.41
CA LYS A 9 -17.20 -10.14 -4.37
C LYS A 9 -17.83 -9.72 -5.66
N ALA A 10 -19.06 -9.23 -5.57
CA ALA A 10 -19.81 -8.68 -6.70
C ALA A 10 -20.24 -7.23 -6.39
N PHE A 11 -20.39 -6.43 -7.44
CA PHE A 11 -20.99 -5.10 -7.42
C PHE A 11 -22.15 -5.12 -8.42
N GLY A 12 -23.37 -5.22 -7.91
CA GLY A 12 -24.55 -5.51 -8.74
C GLY A 12 -24.39 -6.85 -9.44
N SER A 13 -24.48 -6.87 -10.78
CA SER A 13 -24.32 -8.06 -11.60
C SER A 13 -22.85 -8.39 -11.92
N LEU A 14 -21.92 -7.49 -11.65
CA LEU A 14 -20.50 -7.69 -11.96
C LEU A 14 -19.80 -8.45 -10.83
N VAL A 15 -19.39 -9.70 -11.09
CA VAL A 15 -18.56 -10.49 -10.17
C VAL A 15 -17.09 -10.14 -10.41
N VAL A 16 -16.43 -9.52 -9.42
CA VAL A 16 -15.04 -9.06 -9.51
C VAL A 16 -14.06 -10.08 -8.93
N LEU A 17 -14.45 -10.77 -7.85
CA LEU A 17 -13.69 -11.88 -7.28
C LEU A 17 -14.65 -13.07 -7.17
N ARG A 18 -14.20 -14.25 -7.58
CA ARG A 18 -15.02 -15.46 -7.58
C ARG A 18 -14.32 -16.59 -6.83
N ASP A 19 -14.95 -17.09 -5.77
CA ASP A 19 -14.51 -18.27 -5.01
C ASP A 19 -13.02 -18.25 -4.63
N LEU A 20 -12.54 -17.09 -4.20
CA LEU A 20 -11.14 -16.90 -3.87
C LEU A 20 -10.84 -17.46 -2.48
N SER A 21 -9.91 -18.43 -2.42
CA SER A 21 -9.37 -18.95 -1.18
C SER A 21 -7.87 -18.65 -1.11
N LEU A 22 -7.44 -18.05 -0.01
CA LEU A 22 -6.08 -17.53 0.14
C LEU A 22 -5.75 -17.40 1.61
N THR A 23 -4.52 -17.69 1.99
CA THR A 23 -4.02 -17.46 3.34
C THR A 23 -2.81 -16.52 3.30
N LEU A 24 -2.87 -15.45 4.09
CA LEU A 24 -1.77 -14.52 4.30
C LEU A 24 -1.10 -14.84 5.63
N ALA A 25 0.15 -15.28 5.56
CA ALA A 25 0.92 -15.57 6.76
C ALA A 25 1.35 -14.26 7.45
N PRO A 26 1.39 -14.22 8.78
CA PRO A 26 1.87 -13.05 9.51
C PRO A 26 3.30 -12.67 9.12
N GLY A 27 3.55 -11.39 8.96
CA GLY A 27 4.89 -10.87 8.69
C GLY A 27 5.43 -11.13 7.28
N THR A 28 4.62 -11.67 6.37
CA THR A 28 5.04 -11.97 5.00
C THR A 28 4.50 -10.95 4.00
N VAL A 29 5.14 -10.89 2.83
CA VAL A 29 4.66 -10.12 1.68
C VAL A 29 4.01 -11.08 0.69
N THR A 30 2.76 -10.79 0.32
CA THR A 30 2.07 -11.47 -0.79
C THR A 30 1.89 -10.46 -1.93
N ALA A 31 2.47 -10.76 -3.08
CA ALA A 31 2.30 -9.95 -4.29
C ALA A 31 1.13 -10.46 -5.10
N VAL A 32 0.22 -9.56 -5.46
CA VAL A 32 -0.93 -9.86 -6.31
C VAL A 32 -0.68 -9.34 -7.71
N LEU A 33 -0.55 -10.24 -8.66
CA LEU A 33 -0.39 -9.96 -10.08
C LEU A 33 -1.67 -10.29 -10.84
N GLY A 34 -1.97 -9.53 -11.88
CA GLY A 34 -3.12 -9.77 -12.75
C GLY A 34 -3.41 -8.59 -13.67
N ALA A 35 -4.25 -8.80 -14.66
CA ALA A 35 -4.68 -7.76 -15.60
C ALA A 35 -5.44 -6.63 -14.90
N ASN A 36 -5.59 -5.48 -15.56
CA ASN A 36 -6.47 -4.43 -15.07
C ASN A 36 -7.91 -4.96 -15.01
N GLY A 37 -8.63 -4.63 -13.95
CA GLY A 37 -9.99 -5.14 -13.73
C GLY A 37 -10.08 -6.52 -13.06
N SER A 38 -8.97 -7.23 -12.84
CA SER A 38 -9.00 -8.58 -12.22
C SER A 38 -9.31 -8.61 -10.71
N GLY A 39 -9.66 -7.48 -10.10
CA GLY A 39 -10.08 -7.44 -8.69
C GLY A 39 -8.96 -7.20 -7.66
N LYS A 40 -7.73 -6.88 -8.08
CA LYS A 40 -6.58 -6.65 -7.17
C LYS A 40 -6.87 -5.60 -6.09
N THR A 41 -7.33 -4.42 -6.50
CA THR A 41 -7.70 -3.35 -5.56
C THR A 41 -8.86 -3.76 -4.66
N THR A 42 -9.84 -4.52 -5.20
CA THR A 42 -10.96 -5.06 -4.43
C THR A 42 -10.47 -6.02 -3.35
N LEU A 43 -9.51 -6.91 -3.67
CA LEU A 43 -8.88 -7.78 -2.68
C LEU A 43 -8.19 -6.97 -1.57
N GLY A 44 -7.45 -5.92 -1.92
CA GLY A 44 -6.84 -5.01 -0.95
C GLY A 44 -7.87 -4.32 -0.05
N ARG A 45 -9.01 -3.90 -0.60
CA ARG A 45 -10.10 -3.26 0.16
C ARG A 45 -10.80 -4.24 1.10
N LEU A 46 -11.01 -5.49 0.68
CA LEU A 46 -11.53 -6.56 1.56
C LEU A 46 -10.55 -6.84 2.71
N LEU A 47 -9.25 -6.91 2.44
CA LEU A 47 -8.22 -7.14 3.45
C LEU A 47 -8.17 -6.00 4.50
N LEU A 48 -8.47 -4.78 4.09
CA LEU A 48 -8.54 -3.61 4.99
C LEU A 48 -9.90 -3.47 5.71
N GLY A 49 -10.86 -4.35 5.43
CA GLY A 49 -12.22 -4.22 5.96
C GLY A 49 -12.99 -3.00 5.43
N LEU A 50 -12.54 -2.42 4.31
CA LEU A 50 -13.22 -1.29 3.64
C LEU A 50 -14.40 -1.75 2.78
N ASP A 51 -14.42 -3.03 2.42
CA ASP A 51 -15.52 -3.72 1.77
C ASP A 51 -15.78 -5.04 2.47
N SER A 52 -17.01 -5.58 2.33
CA SER A 52 -17.37 -6.92 2.80
C SER A 52 -17.51 -7.87 1.62
N PRO A 53 -17.21 -9.16 1.77
CA PRO A 53 -17.48 -10.15 0.74
C PRO A 53 -18.98 -10.27 0.49
N THR A 54 -19.37 -10.67 -0.75
CA THR A 54 -20.76 -10.98 -1.09
C THR A 54 -21.12 -12.38 -0.57
N SER A 55 -20.16 -13.32 -0.62
CA SER A 55 -20.25 -14.64 0.00
C SER A 55 -18.86 -15.15 0.38
N GLY A 56 -18.79 -16.20 1.20
CA GLY A 56 -17.56 -16.66 1.83
C GLY A 56 -17.22 -15.89 3.09
N SER A 57 -16.06 -16.14 3.68
CA SER A 57 -15.61 -15.46 4.91
C SER A 57 -14.16 -14.99 4.83
N ILE A 58 -13.83 -14.00 5.65
CA ILE A 58 -12.46 -13.53 5.88
C ILE A 58 -12.22 -13.56 7.39
N ASP A 59 -11.34 -14.44 7.80
CA ASP A 59 -11.02 -14.66 9.20
C ASP A 59 -9.66 -14.06 9.56
N GLY A 60 -9.49 -13.68 10.82
CA GLY A 60 -8.22 -13.16 11.36
C GLY A 60 -7.98 -11.66 11.17
N LEU A 61 -9.01 -10.89 10.77
CA LEU A 61 -8.93 -9.42 10.67
C LEU A 61 -9.27 -8.69 11.97
N ALA A 62 -10.01 -9.34 12.86
CA ALA A 62 -10.50 -8.70 14.09
C ALA A 62 -9.35 -8.15 14.93
N GLY A 63 -9.44 -6.87 15.31
CA GLY A 63 -8.43 -6.19 16.13
C GLY A 63 -7.17 -5.74 15.39
N LEU A 64 -6.97 -6.09 14.12
CA LEU A 64 -5.84 -5.63 13.34
C LEU A 64 -6.08 -4.22 12.79
N ARG A 65 -5.03 -3.40 12.83
CA ARG A 65 -5.01 -2.08 12.22
C ARG A 65 -4.48 -2.18 10.80
N GLY A 66 -5.24 -1.64 9.84
CA GLY A 66 -4.84 -1.59 8.44
C GLY A 66 -4.24 -0.24 8.06
N ALA A 67 -3.22 -0.25 7.21
CA ALA A 67 -2.75 0.94 6.49
C ALA A 67 -2.69 0.66 4.99
N ALA A 68 -2.75 1.73 4.19
CA ALA A 68 -2.69 1.59 2.74
C ALA A 68 -1.93 2.72 2.05
N VAL A 69 -1.29 2.36 0.96
CA VAL A 69 -0.89 3.25 -0.13
C VAL A 69 -1.77 2.91 -1.32
N PHE A 70 -2.77 3.72 -1.58
CA PHE A 70 -3.68 3.55 -2.73
C PHE A 70 -3.06 4.08 -4.02
N GLN A 71 -3.59 3.68 -5.16
CA GLN A 71 -3.20 4.21 -6.46
C GLN A 71 -3.33 5.75 -6.50
N ASP A 72 -4.42 6.29 -5.93
CA ASP A 72 -4.55 7.73 -5.68
C ASP A 72 -3.78 8.14 -4.42
N ASN A 73 -3.04 9.22 -4.50
CA ASN A 73 -2.16 9.66 -3.41
C ASN A 73 -2.92 10.12 -2.14
N ARG A 74 -4.17 10.59 -2.29
CA ARG A 74 -5.06 11.05 -1.18
C ARG A 74 -4.36 11.94 -0.16
N LEU A 75 -3.51 12.85 -0.63
CA LEU A 75 -2.80 13.80 0.21
C LEU A 75 -3.67 15.02 0.53
N ALA A 76 -3.46 15.63 1.71
CA ALA A 76 -4.00 16.94 2.05
C ALA A 76 -3.24 18.02 1.25
N PRO A 77 -3.86 18.65 0.22
CA PRO A 77 -3.12 19.40 -0.80
C PRO A 77 -2.46 20.68 -0.27
N HIS A 78 -2.97 21.23 0.81
CA HIS A 78 -2.49 22.45 1.46
C HIS A 78 -1.38 22.21 2.48
N LEU A 79 -1.18 20.97 2.93
CA LEU A 79 -0.11 20.61 3.85
C LEU A 79 1.21 20.35 3.10
N THR A 80 2.32 20.53 3.78
CA THR A 80 3.64 20.11 3.30
C THR A 80 3.78 18.59 3.28
N ALA A 81 4.85 18.05 2.70
CA ALA A 81 5.19 16.63 2.77
C ALA A 81 5.26 16.15 4.23
N VAL A 82 5.99 16.88 5.07
CA VAL A 82 6.11 16.61 6.52
C VAL A 82 4.74 16.65 7.20
N GLY A 83 3.92 17.65 6.89
CA GLY A 83 2.57 17.78 7.43
C GLY A 83 1.69 16.59 7.11
N ASN A 84 1.73 16.11 5.84
CA ASN A 84 0.96 14.94 5.42
C ASN A 84 1.38 13.65 6.14
N VAL A 85 2.68 13.42 6.31
CA VAL A 85 3.17 12.22 7.02
C VAL A 85 2.80 12.27 8.50
N ARG A 86 2.90 13.44 9.14
CA ARG A 86 2.55 13.58 10.56
C ARG A 86 1.08 13.35 10.89
N LEU A 87 0.18 13.40 9.91
CA LEU A 87 -1.25 13.09 10.13
C LEU A 87 -1.49 11.66 10.65
N VAL A 88 -0.60 10.74 10.32
CA VAL A 88 -0.76 9.30 10.66
C VAL A 88 0.14 8.85 11.80
N LEU A 89 1.07 9.70 12.22
CA LEU A 89 2.01 9.36 13.30
C LEU A 89 1.44 9.70 14.68
N PRO A 90 1.87 9.00 15.74
CA PRO A 90 1.64 9.43 17.11
C PRO A 90 2.17 10.85 17.34
N ARG A 91 1.60 11.57 18.31
CA ARG A 91 2.03 12.95 18.64
C ARG A 91 3.51 13.08 19.00
N SER A 92 4.15 11.98 19.42
CA SER A 92 5.58 11.87 19.69
C SER A 92 6.45 11.82 18.44
N GLY A 93 5.89 11.62 17.25
CA GLY A 93 6.62 11.60 15.99
C GLY A 93 7.31 12.94 15.72
N SER A 94 8.65 12.98 15.82
CA SER A 94 9.38 14.23 15.65
C SER A 94 9.36 14.67 14.18
N ARG A 95 9.41 16.01 13.98
CA ARG A 95 9.53 16.58 12.64
C ARG A 95 10.83 16.12 11.96
N ALA A 96 11.94 16.09 12.70
CA ALA A 96 13.24 15.67 12.16
C ALA A 96 13.20 14.24 11.64
N PHE A 97 12.63 13.30 12.39
CA PHE A 97 12.42 11.93 11.94
C PHE A 97 11.68 11.88 10.60
N VAL A 98 10.57 12.61 10.47
CA VAL A 98 9.78 12.61 9.22
C VAL A 98 10.57 13.21 8.06
N GLU A 99 11.34 14.26 8.31
CA GLU A 99 12.20 14.87 7.28
C GLU A 99 13.27 13.87 6.81
N ASP A 100 13.87 13.09 7.70
CA ASP A 100 14.87 12.08 7.36
C ASP A 100 14.27 10.94 6.54
N GLU A 101 13.08 10.46 6.90
CA GLU A 101 12.35 9.44 6.14
C GLU A 101 11.98 9.95 4.72
N LEU A 102 11.57 11.21 4.60
CA LEU A 102 11.28 11.82 3.30
C LEU A 102 12.56 12.02 2.46
N ARG A 103 13.69 12.36 3.09
CA ARG A 103 14.99 12.45 2.40
C ARG A 103 15.46 11.10 1.89
N ALA A 104 15.23 10.04 2.65
CA ALA A 104 15.60 8.68 2.25
C ALA A 104 14.93 8.22 0.95
N VAL A 105 13.75 8.79 0.62
CA VAL A 105 13.07 8.57 -0.66
C VAL A 105 13.33 9.72 -1.67
N GLY A 106 14.36 10.54 -1.46
CA GLY A 106 14.79 11.59 -2.40
C GLY A 106 13.95 12.87 -2.39
N LEU A 107 13.24 13.17 -1.30
CA LEU A 107 12.57 14.47 -1.12
C LEU A 107 13.47 15.40 -0.32
N VAL A 108 14.03 16.42 -0.97
CA VAL A 108 15.03 17.32 -0.38
C VAL A 108 14.69 18.79 -0.60
N GLY A 109 15.32 19.66 0.18
CA GLY A 109 15.26 21.10 -0.02
C GLY A 109 13.82 21.65 0.04
N GLU A 110 13.41 22.38 -0.98
CA GLU A 110 12.09 23.01 -1.06
C GLU A 110 10.91 22.02 -1.11
N SER A 111 11.13 20.78 -1.58
CA SER A 111 10.06 19.77 -1.62
C SER A 111 9.54 19.39 -0.24
N LEU A 112 10.32 19.60 0.82
CA LEU A 112 9.88 19.39 2.20
C LEU A 112 9.07 20.56 2.77
N ARG A 113 9.23 21.75 2.19
CA ARG A 113 8.66 23.01 2.73
C ARG A 113 7.41 23.47 1.99
N LYS A 114 7.29 23.16 0.69
CA LYS A 114 6.14 23.55 -0.13
C LYS A 114 4.91 22.67 0.15
N PRO A 115 3.69 23.20 0.01
CA PRO A 115 2.48 22.41 0.02
C PRO A 115 2.54 21.32 -1.07
N VAL A 116 2.01 20.13 -0.77
CA VAL A 116 2.11 18.98 -1.70
C VAL A 116 1.42 19.22 -3.05
N ARG A 117 0.47 20.15 -3.13
CA ARG A 117 -0.14 20.57 -4.41
C ARG A 117 0.88 21.15 -5.40
N SER A 118 2.00 21.69 -4.92
CA SER A 118 3.08 22.29 -5.71
C SER A 118 4.21 21.31 -6.04
N LEU A 119 4.08 20.06 -5.61
CA LEU A 119 5.06 19.00 -5.90
C LEU A 119 4.75 18.31 -7.24
N SER A 120 5.77 17.72 -7.87
CA SER A 120 5.58 16.85 -9.03
C SER A 120 4.75 15.61 -8.70
N GLY A 121 4.23 14.91 -9.71
CA GLY A 121 3.50 13.65 -9.54
C GLY A 121 4.29 12.61 -8.76
N GLY A 122 5.55 12.37 -9.16
CA GLY A 122 6.45 11.43 -8.49
C GLY A 122 6.81 11.86 -7.07
N GLN A 123 6.98 13.16 -6.81
CA GLN A 123 7.19 13.67 -5.45
C GLN A 123 5.97 13.41 -4.57
N ARG A 124 4.76 13.72 -5.06
CA ARG A 124 3.51 13.42 -4.32
C ARG A 124 3.36 11.93 -4.05
N ARG A 125 3.71 11.09 -5.05
CA ARG A 125 3.67 9.63 -4.89
C ARG A 125 4.56 9.16 -3.74
N ARG A 126 5.80 9.65 -3.68
CA ARG A 126 6.73 9.31 -2.59
C ARG A 126 6.24 9.79 -1.22
N VAL A 127 5.62 10.98 -1.12
CA VAL A 127 4.98 11.43 0.13
C VAL A 127 3.86 10.48 0.56
N ALA A 128 3.02 10.04 -0.38
CA ALA A 128 1.93 9.12 -0.09
C ALA A 128 2.44 7.75 0.39
N ILE A 129 3.52 7.25 -0.23
CA ILE A 129 4.19 6.01 0.18
C ILE A 129 4.73 6.15 1.60
N VAL A 130 5.51 7.21 1.88
CA VAL A 130 6.08 7.43 3.22
C VAL A 130 4.99 7.52 4.27
N ARG A 131 3.92 8.28 4.00
CA ARG A 131 2.77 8.38 4.91
C ARG A 131 2.11 7.03 5.18
N GLY A 132 1.82 6.25 4.14
CA GLY A 132 1.14 4.95 4.29
C GLY A 132 2.01 3.92 4.99
N VAL A 133 3.30 3.87 4.67
CA VAL A 133 4.25 2.91 5.26
C VAL A 133 4.58 3.25 6.71
N LEU A 134 4.67 4.52 7.08
CA LEU A 134 4.93 4.92 8.47
C LEU A 134 3.66 4.91 9.35
N ALA A 135 2.47 4.74 8.78
CA ALA A 135 1.26 4.59 9.57
C ALA A 135 1.33 3.33 10.45
N PRO A 136 1.08 3.44 11.76
CA PRO A 136 1.06 2.28 12.65
C PRO A 136 -0.01 1.27 12.21
N SER A 137 0.43 0.07 11.83
CA SER A 137 -0.48 -0.95 11.29
C SER A 137 0.09 -2.36 11.44
N ASP A 138 -0.81 -3.33 11.50
CA ASP A 138 -0.50 -4.76 11.52
C ASP A 138 -0.58 -5.35 10.10
N VAL A 139 -1.41 -4.72 9.25
CA VAL A 139 -1.62 -5.06 7.84
C VAL A 139 -1.34 -3.85 6.96
N LEU A 140 -0.57 -4.04 5.89
CA LEU A 140 -0.24 -2.99 4.93
C LEU A 140 -0.66 -3.40 3.51
N VAL A 141 -1.43 -2.56 2.85
CA VAL A 141 -1.77 -2.72 1.43
C VAL A 141 -1.02 -1.67 0.61
N LEU A 142 -0.26 -2.12 -0.37
CA LEU A 142 0.47 -1.30 -1.33
C LEU A 142 -0.15 -1.52 -2.71
N ASP A 143 -0.97 -0.57 -3.17
CA ASP A 143 -1.68 -0.68 -4.46
C ASP A 143 -0.94 0.14 -5.53
N GLU A 144 -0.24 -0.56 -6.44
CA GLU A 144 0.60 0.00 -7.50
C GLU A 144 1.56 1.10 -6.97
N PRO A 145 2.31 0.87 -5.87
CA PRO A 145 2.94 1.94 -5.11
C PRO A 145 4.00 2.69 -5.91
N PHE A 146 4.70 2.04 -6.84
CA PHE A 146 5.85 2.60 -7.54
C PHE A 146 5.52 3.13 -8.94
N THR A 147 4.27 3.08 -9.35
CA THR A 147 3.82 3.60 -10.65
C THR A 147 4.05 5.12 -10.73
N GLY A 148 4.61 5.56 -11.86
CA GLY A 148 4.89 6.98 -12.13
C GLY A 148 6.16 7.53 -11.46
N LEU A 149 6.99 6.68 -10.88
CA LEU A 149 8.34 7.02 -10.43
C LEU A 149 9.36 6.77 -11.55
N ASP A 150 10.37 7.64 -11.66
CA ASP A 150 11.54 7.37 -12.47
C ASP A 150 12.38 6.22 -11.85
N THR A 151 13.34 5.71 -12.62
CA THR A 151 14.11 4.52 -12.24
C THR A 151 14.84 4.68 -10.91
N ASP A 152 15.50 5.82 -10.69
CA ASP A 152 16.31 6.05 -9.49
C ASP A 152 15.42 6.26 -8.27
N ALA A 153 14.35 7.04 -8.42
CA ALA A 153 13.36 7.25 -7.37
C ALA A 153 12.63 5.94 -7.02
N LYS A 154 12.32 5.11 -8.02
CA LYS A 154 11.72 3.78 -7.81
C LYS A 154 12.65 2.90 -6.99
N ALA A 155 13.92 2.78 -7.39
CA ALA A 155 14.90 1.94 -6.70
C ALA A 155 15.09 2.37 -5.24
N ALA A 156 15.30 3.67 -4.98
CA ALA A 156 15.46 4.22 -3.64
C ALA A 156 14.21 4.00 -2.78
N THR A 157 13.01 4.28 -3.34
CA THR A 157 11.74 4.16 -2.60
C THR A 157 11.44 2.70 -2.29
N LEU A 158 11.69 1.77 -3.21
CA LEU A 158 11.49 0.35 -3.01
C LEU A 158 12.41 -0.19 -1.90
N ALA A 159 13.71 0.16 -1.93
CA ALA A 159 14.65 -0.22 -0.89
C ALA A 159 14.21 0.32 0.49
N TRP A 160 13.77 1.56 0.53
CA TRP A 160 13.24 2.19 1.74
C TRP A 160 11.99 1.47 2.27
N VAL A 161 10.99 1.18 1.41
CA VAL A 161 9.77 0.45 1.82
C VAL A 161 10.13 -0.89 2.43
N ARG A 162 11.02 -1.66 1.78
CA ARG A 162 11.48 -2.96 2.30
C ARG A 162 12.05 -2.86 3.71
N SER A 163 12.85 -1.83 3.98
CA SER A 163 13.48 -1.61 5.29
C SER A 163 12.48 -1.20 6.38
N ARG A 164 11.23 -0.90 6.04
CA ARG A 164 10.18 -0.39 6.94
C ARG A 164 8.97 -1.31 7.06
N LEU A 165 9.03 -2.53 6.53
CA LEU A 165 7.90 -3.47 6.66
C LEU A 165 7.69 -3.97 8.09
N ASP A 166 8.75 -4.07 8.90
CA ASP A 166 8.71 -4.36 10.34
C ASP A 166 7.86 -5.60 10.71
N GLY A 167 7.92 -6.64 9.88
CA GLY A 167 7.16 -7.88 10.10
C GLY A 167 5.64 -7.74 9.91
N ARG A 168 5.15 -6.67 9.28
CA ARG A 168 3.73 -6.51 8.95
C ARG A 168 3.30 -7.47 7.85
N THR A 169 2.08 -7.98 7.96
CA THR A 169 1.45 -8.71 6.85
C THR A 169 1.17 -7.73 5.71
N THR A 170 1.84 -7.92 4.57
CA THR A 170 1.81 -6.96 3.48
C THR A 170 1.21 -7.56 2.21
N LEU A 171 0.23 -6.87 1.62
CA LEU A 171 -0.30 -7.15 0.29
C LEU A 171 0.27 -6.13 -0.69
N LEU A 172 1.11 -6.58 -1.62
CA LEU A 172 1.65 -5.76 -2.71
C LEU A 172 0.87 -6.03 -3.99
N ILE A 173 0.11 -5.07 -4.46
CA ILE A 173 -0.57 -5.12 -5.74
C ILE A 173 0.32 -4.45 -6.77
N THR A 174 0.73 -5.19 -7.79
CA THR A 174 1.57 -4.66 -8.86
C THR A 174 1.37 -5.43 -10.16
N HIS A 175 1.74 -4.84 -11.27
CA HIS A 175 1.84 -5.50 -12.56
C HIS A 175 3.31 -5.85 -12.92
N ASP A 176 4.29 -5.44 -12.11
CA ASP A 176 5.73 -5.66 -12.34
C ASP A 176 6.23 -6.85 -11.49
N PRO A 177 6.56 -7.99 -12.13
CA PRO A 177 7.11 -9.14 -11.41
C PRO A 177 8.45 -8.86 -10.70
N ALA A 178 9.23 -7.87 -11.18
CA ALA A 178 10.49 -7.50 -10.54
C ALA A 178 10.26 -6.88 -9.16
N GLU A 179 9.15 -6.15 -8.96
CA GLU A 179 8.77 -5.66 -7.65
C GLU A 179 8.47 -6.82 -6.69
N ALA A 180 7.66 -7.81 -7.11
CA ALA A 180 7.38 -9.00 -6.29
C ALA A 180 8.66 -9.73 -5.88
N THR A 181 9.59 -9.93 -6.83
CA THR A 181 10.90 -10.54 -6.56
C THR A 181 11.71 -9.73 -5.55
N SER A 182 11.72 -8.40 -5.69
CA SER A 182 12.46 -7.51 -4.79
C SER A 182 11.99 -7.60 -3.34
N PHE A 183 10.72 -7.91 -3.11
CA PHE A 183 10.15 -8.11 -1.78
C PHE A 183 10.22 -9.57 -1.29
N SER A 184 10.80 -10.50 -2.06
CA SER A 184 10.75 -11.95 -1.79
C SER A 184 9.32 -12.42 -1.52
N ALA A 185 8.37 -11.87 -2.28
CA ALA A 185 6.94 -12.05 -2.04
C ALA A 185 6.45 -13.42 -2.55
N THR A 186 5.51 -14.01 -1.81
CA THR A 186 4.68 -15.08 -2.37
C THR A 186 3.76 -14.49 -3.43
N VAL A 187 3.72 -15.08 -4.61
CA VAL A 187 2.97 -14.54 -5.75
C VAL A 187 1.59 -15.20 -5.86
N LEU A 188 0.55 -14.38 -5.79
CA LEU A 188 -0.82 -14.73 -6.15
C LEU A 188 -1.14 -14.15 -7.54
N ARG A 189 -1.63 -14.98 -8.45
CA ARG A 189 -2.10 -14.51 -9.76
C ARG A 189 -3.61 -14.53 -9.79
N LEU A 190 -4.25 -13.38 -9.99
CA LEU A 190 -5.68 -13.32 -10.24
C LEU A 190 -5.95 -13.57 -11.74
N PRO A 191 -6.99 -14.35 -12.07
CA PRO A 191 -7.39 -14.56 -13.45
C PRO A 191 -7.83 -13.24 -14.10
N PRO A 192 -7.82 -13.15 -15.43
CA PRO A 192 -8.44 -12.03 -16.12
C PRO A 192 -9.95 -11.95 -15.79
N PRO A 193 -10.53 -10.75 -15.90
CA PRO A 193 -11.96 -10.54 -15.63
C PRO A 193 -12.88 -11.30 -16.59
#